data_6d527595c6c3c565d76fed73098ced7c
#
_entry.id   6d527595c6c3c565d76fed73098ced7c
#
_cell.length_a   1.000
_cell.length_b   1.000
_cell.length_c   1.000
_cell.angle_alpha   90.00
_cell.angle_beta   90.00
_cell.angle_gamma   90.00
#
_symmetry.space_group_name_H-M   'P 1'
#
loop_
_entity.id
_entity.type
_entity.pdbx_description
1 polymer ?
#
loop_
_entity_poly.entity_id
_entity_poly.type
_entity_poly.pdbx_seq_one_letter_code
_entity_poly.pdbx_strand_id
1 'polypeptide(L)'
;MKYKQRIIPEVNIPKEWDCISSNELRNIMLDIARSYKGTSVKNKHIGINVSFTVANSKKVSKGGAVYKKKAALLFVLPQLIENAEYSNWGTRKSTDPVDVVGFLNFKAKCIIDGKLENCRIAIQFRKGGKFFYNIEVNKKPSTIRTI
;
A
#
# COMPACT_ATOMS: atom_id res chain seq x y z
N MET A 1 -8.76 -1.85 24.49
CA MET A 1 -8.31 -3.04 23.76
C MET A 1 -7.68 -2.65 22.43
N LYS A 2 -6.54 -3.21 22.13
CA LYS A 2 -5.86 -2.86 20.89
C LYS A 2 -6.45 -3.58 19.70
N TYR A 3 -6.49 -2.87 18.58
CA TYR A 3 -6.86 -3.50 17.32
C TYR A 3 -5.79 -4.52 16.93
N LYS A 4 -6.22 -5.62 16.39
CA LYS A 4 -5.31 -6.64 15.89
C LYS A 4 -5.80 -7.13 14.53
N GLN A 5 -4.91 -7.13 13.56
CA GLN A 5 -5.22 -7.65 12.24
C GLN A 5 -5.55 -9.15 12.35
N ARG A 6 -6.74 -9.53 11.90
CA ARG A 6 -7.18 -10.92 12.01
C ARG A 6 -7.03 -11.70 10.71
N ILE A 7 -7.18 -11.02 9.59
CA ILE A 7 -7.07 -11.65 8.27
C ILE A 7 -5.74 -11.24 7.68
N ILE A 8 -4.91 -12.23 7.36
CA ILE A 8 -3.60 -12.00 6.74
C ILE A 8 -3.68 -12.53 5.32
N PRO A 9 -3.77 -11.64 4.33
CA PRO A 9 -3.83 -12.07 2.93
C PRO A 9 -2.58 -12.83 2.51
N GLU A 10 -2.74 -13.75 1.58
CA GLU A 10 -1.62 -14.47 0.98
C GLU A 10 -1.56 -14.19 -0.51
N VAL A 11 -0.36 -14.06 -1.03
CA VAL A 11 -0.14 -13.87 -2.45
C VAL A 11 1.18 -14.51 -2.84
N ASN A 12 1.24 -15.02 -4.07
CA ASN A 12 2.46 -15.56 -4.64
C ASN A 12 2.92 -14.66 -5.78
N ILE A 13 4.22 -14.47 -5.89
CA ILE A 13 4.78 -13.71 -7.00
C ILE A 13 4.79 -14.63 -8.23
N PRO A 14 4.13 -14.21 -9.33
CA PRO A 14 4.15 -15.02 -10.54
C PRO A 14 5.58 -15.23 -11.02
N LYS A 15 5.92 -16.47 -11.36
CA LYS A 15 7.27 -16.81 -11.78
C LYS A 15 7.68 -16.14 -13.07
N GLU A 16 6.73 -15.87 -13.95
CA GLU A 16 7.00 -15.18 -15.20
C GLU A 16 7.53 -13.77 -15.01
N TRP A 17 7.35 -13.20 -13.81
CA TRP A 17 7.89 -11.87 -13.52
C TRP A 17 9.41 -11.88 -13.39
N ASP A 18 10.03 -13.04 -13.29
CA ASP A 18 11.49 -13.13 -13.25
C ASP A 18 12.13 -12.73 -14.57
N CYS A 19 11.38 -12.79 -15.66
CA CYS A 19 11.89 -12.55 -17.00
C CYS A 19 11.43 -11.24 -17.63
N ILE A 20 10.77 -10.36 -16.88
CA ILE A 20 10.24 -9.11 -17.43
C ILE A 20 11.08 -7.92 -16.99
N SER A 21 11.00 -6.85 -17.76
CA SER A 21 11.71 -5.60 -17.46
C SER A 21 10.98 -4.80 -16.37
N SER A 22 11.67 -3.81 -15.81
CA SER A 22 11.06 -2.90 -14.84
C SER A 22 9.88 -2.15 -15.44
N ASN A 23 9.97 -1.75 -16.71
CA ASN A 23 8.86 -1.07 -17.37
C ASN A 23 7.65 -1.97 -17.53
N GLU A 24 7.87 -3.22 -17.88
CA GLU A 24 6.79 -4.18 -17.98
C GLU A 24 6.13 -4.41 -16.62
N LEU A 25 6.94 -4.51 -15.57
CA LEU A 25 6.40 -4.67 -14.21
C LEU A 25 5.58 -3.44 -13.79
N ARG A 26 6.05 -2.22 -14.12
CA ARG A 26 5.29 -1.01 -13.86
C ARG A 26 3.93 -1.03 -14.54
N ASN A 27 3.90 -1.47 -15.79
CA ASN A 27 2.64 -1.56 -16.52
C ASN A 27 1.69 -2.57 -15.89
N ILE A 28 2.22 -3.69 -15.41
CA ILE A 28 1.43 -4.68 -14.69
C ILE A 28 0.86 -4.07 -13.41
N MET A 29 1.69 -3.36 -12.64
CA MET A 29 1.25 -2.68 -11.42
C MET A 29 0.12 -1.69 -11.72
N LEU A 30 0.27 -0.92 -12.78
CA LEU A 30 -0.75 0.05 -13.17
C LEU A 30 -2.06 -0.65 -13.54
N ASP A 31 -1.97 -1.75 -14.28
CA ASP A 31 -3.16 -2.51 -14.68
C ASP A 31 -3.88 -3.10 -13.47
N ILE A 32 -3.13 -3.67 -12.52
CA ILE A 32 -3.73 -4.21 -11.30
C ILE A 32 -4.42 -3.09 -10.52
N ALA A 33 -3.73 -1.97 -10.33
CA ALA A 33 -4.28 -0.85 -9.58
C ALA A 33 -5.53 -0.28 -10.26
N ARG A 34 -5.52 -0.20 -11.58
CA ARG A 34 -6.68 0.28 -12.34
C ARG A 34 -7.89 -0.65 -12.24
N SER A 35 -7.65 -1.94 -12.01
CA SER A 35 -8.76 -2.89 -11.90
C SER A 35 -9.66 -2.58 -10.70
N TYR A 36 -9.15 -1.83 -9.72
CA TYR A 36 -9.93 -1.44 -8.56
C TYR A 36 -10.70 -0.13 -8.75
N LYS A 37 -10.50 0.56 -9.88
CA LYS A 37 -11.14 1.84 -10.14
C LYS A 37 -12.64 1.76 -9.91
N GLY A 38 -13.17 2.76 -9.22
CA GLY A 38 -14.60 2.83 -8.94
C GLY A 38 -15.07 2.01 -7.74
N THR A 39 -14.15 1.31 -7.10
CA THR A 39 -14.48 0.58 -5.89
C THR A 39 -13.94 1.33 -4.67
N SER A 40 -14.35 0.91 -3.49
CA SER A 40 -13.84 1.47 -2.25
C SER A 40 -13.78 0.38 -1.20
N VAL A 41 -13.00 0.63 -0.15
CA VAL A 41 -12.88 -0.30 0.96
C VAL A 41 -12.87 0.49 2.26
N LYS A 42 -13.48 -0.08 3.29
CA LYS A 42 -13.55 0.55 4.61
C LYS A 42 -12.52 -0.11 5.51
N ASN A 43 -11.67 0.69 6.14
CA ASN A 43 -10.73 0.18 7.12
C ASN A 43 -11.46 -0.17 8.40
N LYS A 44 -11.25 -1.37 8.91
CA LYS A 44 -11.96 -1.87 10.09
C LYS A 44 -11.51 -1.21 11.39
N HIS A 45 -10.27 -0.71 11.44
CA HIS A 45 -9.75 -0.16 12.68
C HIS A 45 -10.30 1.24 12.96
N ILE A 46 -10.23 2.14 12.00
CA ILE A 46 -10.65 3.54 12.21
C ILE A 46 -11.85 3.96 11.36
N GLY A 47 -12.37 3.06 10.54
CA GLY A 47 -13.64 3.29 9.85
C GLY A 47 -13.61 4.20 8.65
N ILE A 48 -12.44 4.60 8.15
CA ILE A 48 -12.39 5.43 6.95
C ILE A 48 -12.66 4.62 5.70
N ASN A 49 -13.26 5.27 4.71
CA ASN A 49 -13.45 4.67 3.39
C ASN A 49 -12.37 5.17 2.44
N VAL A 50 -11.70 4.26 1.75
CA VAL A 50 -10.66 4.57 0.79
C VAL A 50 -11.18 4.22 -0.59
N SER A 51 -11.27 5.22 -1.48
CA SER A 51 -11.74 5.02 -2.84
C SER A 51 -10.55 4.83 -3.78
N PHE A 52 -10.72 3.94 -4.75
CA PHE A 52 -9.68 3.69 -5.74
C PHE A 52 -9.97 4.49 -7.00
N THR A 53 -9.03 5.33 -7.41
CA THR A 53 -9.18 6.21 -8.57
C THR A 53 -8.03 5.99 -9.54
N VAL A 54 -8.17 6.52 -10.75
CA VAL A 54 -7.09 6.46 -11.75
C VAL A 54 -5.84 7.18 -11.26
N ALA A 55 -6.02 8.31 -10.57
CA ALA A 55 -4.89 9.07 -10.02
C ALA A 55 -4.13 8.23 -8.99
N ASN A 56 -4.83 7.50 -8.13
CA ASN A 56 -4.21 6.59 -7.17
C ASN A 56 -3.45 5.47 -7.86
N SER A 57 -4.01 4.93 -8.93
CA SER A 57 -3.35 3.87 -9.70
C SER A 57 -2.00 4.33 -10.23
N LYS A 58 -1.97 5.54 -10.79
CA LYS A 58 -0.73 6.10 -11.31
C LYS A 58 0.29 6.34 -10.21
N LYS A 59 -0.16 6.86 -9.07
CA LYS A 59 0.73 7.16 -7.96
C LYS A 59 1.40 5.90 -7.42
N VAL A 60 0.64 4.83 -7.20
CA VAL A 60 1.19 3.63 -6.61
C VAL A 60 2.16 2.91 -7.55
N SER A 61 1.96 3.02 -8.86
CA SER A 61 2.84 2.38 -9.83
C SER A 61 4.11 3.18 -10.12
N LYS A 62 4.14 4.46 -9.74
CA LYS A 62 5.28 5.32 -10.01
C LYS A 62 6.31 5.38 -8.91
N GLY A 63 5.93 5.11 -7.69
CA GLY A 63 6.78 5.39 -6.54
C GLY A 63 8.05 4.57 -6.50
N GLY A 64 9.17 5.25 -6.33
CA GLY A 64 10.44 4.63 -5.99
C GLY A 64 10.87 3.44 -6.79
N ALA A 65 11.54 2.52 -6.14
CA ALA A 65 11.99 1.29 -6.77
C ALA A 65 10.81 0.38 -7.08
N VAL A 66 10.84 -0.21 -8.27
CA VAL A 66 9.84 -1.18 -8.68
C VAL A 66 10.36 -2.57 -8.35
N TYR A 67 9.65 -3.28 -7.51
CA TYR A 67 10.03 -4.65 -7.18
C TYR A 67 8.81 -5.53 -7.06
N LYS A 68 9.09 -6.80 -7.26
CA LYS A 68 8.04 -7.82 -7.40
C LYS A 68 7.16 -7.93 -6.15
N LYS A 69 7.73 -7.79 -4.97
CA LYS A 69 6.94 -7.88 -3.73
C LYS A 69 5.89 -6.77 -3.66
N LYS A 70 6.29 -5.54 -4.00
CA LYS A 70 5.35 -4.43 -4.02
C LYS A 70 4.24 -4.67 -5.05
N ALA A 71 4.62 -5.14 -6.23
CA ALA A 71 3.65 -5.45 -7.27
C ALA A 71 2.68 -6.55 -6.83
N ALA A 72 3.20 -7.58 -6.16
CA ALA A 72 2.36 -8.67 -5.68
C ALA A 72 1.36 -8.21 -4.60
N LEU A 73 1.75 -7.25 -3.75
CA LEU A 73 0.84 -6.71 -2.75
C LEU A 73 -0.40 -6.08 -3.38
N LEU A 74 -0.29 -5.57 -4.60
CA LEU A 74 -1.42 -4.94 -5.26
C LEU A 74 -2.54 -5.94 -5.54
N PHE A 75 -2.23 -7.23 -5.68
CA PHE A 75 -3.27 -8.25 -5.88
C PHE A 75 -4.23 -8.32 -4.68
N VAL A 76 -3.76 -7.96 -3.49
CA VAL A 76 -4.55 -8.06 -2.26
C VAL A 76 -4.70 -6.71 -1.58
N LEU A 77 -4.48 -5.63 -2.32
CA LEU A 77 -4.50 -4.28 -1.76
C LEU A 77 -5.78 -3.93 -1.00
N PRO A 78 -6.98 -4.18 -1.55
CA PRO A 78 -8.19 -3.85 -0.80
C PRO A 78 -8.28 -4.58 0.54
N GLN A 79 -7.89 -5.85 0.56
CA GLN A 79 -7.90 -6.64 1.80
C GLN A 79 -6.88 -6.12 2.80
N LEU A 80 -5.72 -5.68 2.31
CA LEU A 80 -4.70 -5.10 3.18
C LEU A 80 -5.19 -3.80 3.82
N ILE A 81 -5.79 -2.92 3.04
CA ILE A 81 -6.33 -1.66 3.56
C ILE A 81 -7.46 -1.94 4.56
N GLU A 82 -8.34 -2.87 4.22
CA GLU A 82 -9.47 -3.20 5.09
C GLU A 82 -9.00 -3.66 6.47
N ASN A 83 -7.96 -4.48 6.51
CA ASN A 83 -7.51 -5.13 7.74
C ASN A 83 -6.31 -4.46 8.41
N ALA A 84 -5.78 -3.39 7.83
CA ALA A 84 -4.59 -2.72 8.35
C ALA A 84 -4.84 -2.08 9.70
N GLU A 85 -3.81 -2.07 10.52
CA GLU A 85 -3.82 -1.44 11.82
C GLU A 85 -3.36 0.01 11.69
N TYR A 86 -4.18 0.97 12.13
CA TYR A 86 -3.78 2.36 12.13
C TYR A 86 -2.66 2.56 13.13
N SER A 87 -1.61 3.23 12.70
CA SER A 87 -0.42 3.42 13.51
C SER A 87 -0.33 4.85 14.04
N ASN A 88 -0.27 5.83 13.14
CA ASN A 88 -0.12 7.21 13.56
C ASN A 88 -0.42 8.17 12.41
N TRP A 89 -0.66 9.42 12.81
CA TRP A 89 -0.83 10.52 11.86
C TRP A 89 0.53 11.15 11.57
N GLY A 90 0.83 11.34 10.29
CA GLY A 90 2.03 12.02 9.86
C GLY A 90 1.68 13.42 9.34
N THR A 91 2.49 14.41 9.70
CA THR A 91 2.27 15.78 9.23
C THR A 91 2.81 15.95 7.81
N ARG A 92 2.23 16.90 7.08
CA ARG A 92 2.73 17.19 5.74
C ARG A 92 4.13 17.78 5.81
N LYS A 93 4.91 17.53 4.77
CA LYS A 93 6.25 18.12 4.62
C LYS A 93 6.14 19.32 3.71
N SER A 94 7.10 20.24 3.81
CA SER A 94 7.11 21.43 2.96
C SER A 94 7.17 21.09 1.47
N THR A 95 7.71 19.91 1.13
CA THR A 95 7.81 19.48 -0.28
C THR A 95 6.52 18.83 -0.79
N ASP A 96 5.56 18.55 0.08
CA ASP A 96 4.28 17.97 -0.34
C ASP A 96 3.42 19.03 -1.03
N PRO A 97 2.51 18.62 -1.92
CA PRO A 97 1.54 19.54 -2.50
C PRO A 97 0.78 20.30 -1.43
N VAL A 98 0.41 21.54 -1.72
CA VAL A 98 -0.19 22.44 -0.71
C VAL A 98 -1.54 21.96 -0.19
N ASP A 99 -2.25 21.14 -0.95
CA ASP A 99 -3.54 20.62 -0.52
C ASP A 99 -3.44 19.37 0.36
N VAL A 100 -2.23 18.87 0.59
CA VAL A 100 -2.02 17.74 1.50
C VAL A 100 -2.22 18.21 2.93
N VAL A 101 -3.12 17.55 3.65
CA VAL A 101 -3.37 17.83 5.06
C VAL A 101 -2.42 17.02 5.93
N GLY A 102 -2.21 15.75 5.57
CA GLY A 102 -1.33 14.87 6.31
C GLY A 102 -1.45 13.45 5.80
N PHE A 103 -0.96 12.51 6.61
CA PHE A 103 -0.91 11.11 6.23
C PHE A 103 -1.45 10.23 7.35
N LEU A 104 -2.26 9.25 6.96
CA LEU A 104 -2.68 8.19 7.87
C LEU A 104 -1.76 7.01 7.61
N ASN A 105 -0.97 6.63 8.60
CA ASN A 105 -0.01 5.55 8.47
C ASN A 105 -0.56 4.28 9.11
N PHE A 106 -0.48 3.19 8.38
CA PHE A 106 -1.00 1.90 8.79
C PHE A 106 0.08 0.84 8.70
N LYS A 107 -0.05 -0.19 9.52
CA LYS A 107 0.75 -1.41 9.45
C LYS A 107 -0.16 -2.55 9.03
N ALA A 108 0.36 -3.41 8.18
CA ALA A 108 -0.37 -4.59 7.75
C ALA A 108 0.61 -5.74 7.57
N LYS A 109 0.08 -6.95 7.59
CA LYS A 109 0.85 -8.15 7.34
C LYS A 109 0.30 -8.87 6.13
N CYS A 110 1.19 -9.47 5.37
CA CYS A 110 0.84 -10.24 4.19
C CYS A 110 1.80 -11.42 4.08
N ILE A 111 1.31 -12.55 3.63
CA ILE A 111 2.18 -13.69 3.36
C ILE A 111 2.49 -13.68 1.87
N ILE A 112 3.78 -13.52 1.53
CA ILE A 112 4.25 -13.50 0.14
C ILE A 112 5.17 -14.69 -0.06
N ASP A 113 4.79 -15.58 -0.98
CA ASP A 113 5.53 -16.81 -1.26
C ASP A 113 5.82 -17.60 0.02
N GLY A 114 4.82 -17.69 0.88
CA GLY A 114 4.91 -18.47 2.11
C GLY A 114 5.62 -17.79 3.26
N LYS A 115 6.09 -16.55 3.08
CA LYS A 115 6.79 -15.81 4.13
C LYS A 115 5.96 -14.65 4.62
N LEU A 116 5.91 -14.47 5.94
CA LEU A 116 5.21 -13.34 6.54
C LEU A 116 6.02 -12.06 6.32
N GLU A 117 5.41 -11.09 5.68
CA GLU A 117 6.02 -9.80 5.42
C GLU A 117 5.24 -8.70 6.14
N ASN A 118 5.96 -7.75 6.69
CA ASN A 118 5.35 -6.56 7.26
C ASN A 118 5.27 -5.49 6.19
N CYS A 119 4.10 -4.87 6.09
CA CYS A 119 3.83 -3.87 5.08
C CYS A 119 3.46 -2.56 5.75
N ARG A 120 3.72 -1.47 5.05
CA ARG A 120 3.34 -0.14 5.49
C ARG A 120 2.44 0.48 4.43
N ILE A 121 1.32 1.03 4.86
CA ILE A 121 0.39 1.70 3.97
C ILE A 121 0.30 3.14 4.44
N ALA A 122 0.58 4.08 3.54
CA ALA A 122 0.43 5.49 3.82
C ALA A 122 -0.73 6.02 2.99
N ILE A 123 -1.72 6.59 3.65
CA ILE A 123 -2.86 7.19 2.96
C ILE A 123 -2.74 8.69 3.10
N GLN A 124 -2.46 9.36 1.98
CA GLN A 124 -2.32 10.79 1.93
C GLN A 124 -3.71 11.42 1.93
N PHE A 125 -3.98 12.21 2.95
CA PHE A 125 -5.25 12.90 3.07
C PHE A 125 -5.10 14.31 2.50
N ARG A 126 -5.99 14.66 1.57
CA ARG A 126 -5.97 15.98 0.93
C ARG A 126 -7.23 16.77 1.25
N LYS A 127 -7.13 18.08 1.12
CA LYS A 127 -8.28 18.97 1.29
C LYS A 127 -9.39 18.52 0.35
N GLY A 128 -10.63 18.61 0.81
CA GLY A 128 -11.76 18.13 0.04
C GLY A 128 -12.09 16.66 0.28
N GLY A 129 -11.40 16.02 1.21
CA GLY A 129 -11.69 14.63 1.58
C GLY A 129 -11.14 13.59 0.63
N LYS A 130 -10.23 13.96 -0.24
CA LYS A 130 -9.62 12.99 -1.15
C LYS A 130 -8.50 12.23 -0.46
N PHE A 131 -8.41 10.93 -0.76
CA PHE A 131 -7.37 10.07 -0.23
C PHE A 131 -6.53 9.49 -1.36
N PHE A 132 -5.23 9.51 -1.21
CA PHE A 132 -4.30 8.83 -2.09
C PHE A 132 -3.48 7.87 -1.24
N TYR A 133 -3.20 6.69 -1.76
CA TYR A 133 -2.51 5.67 -0.98
C TYR A 133 -1.19 5.26 -1.61
N ASN A 134 -0.29 4.73 -0.80
CA ASN A 134 0.91 4.05 -1.25
C ASN A 134 1.16 2.87 -0.32
N ILE A 135 1.78 1.84 -0.83
CA ILE A 135 2.05 0.64 -0.06
C ILE A 135 3.48 0.19 -0.29
N GLU A 136 4.13 -0.25 0.77
CA GLU A 136 5.51 -0.75 0.69
C GLU A 136 5.69 -1.94 1.61
N VAL A 137 6.58 -2.84 1.21
CA VAL A 137 7.07 -3.88 2.10
C VAL A 137 8.12 -3.25 2.98
N ASN A 138 8.06 -3.48 4.29
CA ASN A 138 9.07 -2.96 5.19
C ASN A 138 10.40 -3.64 4.91
N LYS A 139 11.44 -2.84 4.83
CA LYS A 139 12.78 -3.38 4.72
C LYS A 139 13.16 -3.95 6.06
N LYS A 140 13.89 -5.02 5.98
CA LYS A 140 14.31 -5.64 7.09
C LYS A 140 15.28 -4.88 7.78
N PRO A 141 15.63 -4.56 7.89
CA PRO A 141 16.43 -4.03 8.62
C PRO A 141 16.40 -3.40 9.53
N SER A 142 15.82 -3.47 9.32
CA SER A 142 15.78 -2.96 10.15
C SER A 142 16.53 -3.45 10.95
N THR A 143 16.69 -3.92 10.65
CA THR A 143 17.26 -4.49 11.33
C THR A 143 18.35 -4.03 11.69
N ILE A 144 18.48 -3.76 11.60
CA ILE A 144 19.39 -3.45 11.93
C ILE A 144 19.75 -2.57 12.57
N ARG A 145 19.49 -2.11 12.75
CA ARG A 145 19.87 -1.28 13.39
C ARG A 145 19.94 -1.46 14.46
N THR A 146 19.81 -1.90 14.64
CA THR A 146 19.80 -2.06 15.67
C THR A 146 20.77 -2.04 16.28
N ILE A 147 20.99 -1.96 16.33
CA ILE A 147 21.78 -1.87 17.06
C ILE A 147 22.07 -1.49 17.63
#